data_ef6e209c31d6141c455e18041ba17622
#
_entry.id   ef6e209c31d6141c455e18041ba17622
#
_cell.length_a   1.000
_cell.length_b   1.000
_cell.length_c   1.000
_cell.angle_alpha   90.00
_cell.angle_beta   90.00
_cell.angle_gamma   90.00
#
_symmetry.space_group_name_H-M   'P 1'
#
loop_
_entity.id
_entity.type
_entity.pdbx_description
1 polymer ?
#
loop_
_entity_poly.entity_id
_entity_poly.type
_entity_poly.pdbx_seq_one_letter_code
_entity_poly.pdbx_strand_id
1 'polypeptide(L)'
;MYSVAQNHALARVMHRSIHAAAAAALAVILAACGVQGSYTNTLPAATEVGDPRSIQGVRHVGEFADIEPVTTTPKPALPVELTDADGYEVVVEDTSRILALDLYGTYTKTLTGLGLAPNIIGRTVSSTETVLADLPVVTQGGHNINVEAVLDLRPSLVIVDHSIGPREAIDQIRAAGVPTVVMQPERTIASVAQDIEQLGAVVGLPQEAEKLAQRSVEEIERDMSAIKEIAPADPLRVIFLYARGNGGVFFIMGEGTGAKDLIEGVGAVDLASEHNLSYAEPANAEALAKLNPEAIIMMSGGLESTGGIEGLLQRPGIAQTIAGQNQRIITIPDGQSLAFGPLTGQTLIELAKALYAPDQA
;
A
#
# COMPACT_ATOMS: atom_id res chain seq x y z
N MET A 1 -67.38 -41.60 -15.73
CA MET A 1 -66.70 -41.03 -14.54
C MET A 1 -65.20 -41.27 -14.53
N TYR A 2 -64.50 -40.99 -15.64
CA TYR A 2 -63.03 -41.25 -15.73
C TYR A 2 -62.28 -40.11 -16.46
N SER A 3 -62.69 -38.86 -16.33
CA SER A 3 -62.04 -37.79 -17.09
C SER A 3 -61.59 -36.56 -16.25
N VAL A 4 -61.82 -36.52 -14.94
CA VAL A 4 -61.52 -35.34 -14.12
C VAL A 4 -60.24 -35.55 -13.29
N ALA A 5 -59.77 -36.76 -13.07
CA ALA A 5 -58.59 -37.06 -12.23
C ALA A 5 -57.25 -36.87 -12.96
N GLN A 6 -57.22 -36.90 -14.29
CA GLN A 6 -55.95 -36.76 -15.06
C GLN A 6 -55.47 -35.30 -15.23
N ASN A 7 -56.40 -34.35 -15.19
CA ASN A 7 -56.01 -32.93 -15.38
C ASN A 7 -55.37 -32.27 -14.14
N HIS A 8 -55.63 -32.80 -12.95
CA HIS A 8 -54.98 -32.28 -11.72
C HIS A 8 -53.56 -32.78 -11.47
N ALA A 9 -53.19 -33.90 -12.05
CA ALA A 9 -51.82 -34.42 -11.93
C ALA A 9 -50.83 -33.67 -12.83
N LEU A 10 -51.24 -33.31 -14.05
CA LEU A 10 -50.42 -32.58 -15.01
C LEU A 10 -50.19 -31.13 -14.57
N ALA A 11 -51.15 -30.46 -13.94
CA ALA A 11 -51.00 -29.11 -13.44
C ALA A 11 -50.03 -29.01 -12.24
N ARG A 12 -49.96 -30.04 -11.40
CA ARG A 12 -49.01 -30.09 -10.27
C ARG A 12 -47.57 -30.39 -10.68
N VAL A 13 -47.35 -31.13 -11.75
CA VAL A 13 -46.02 -31.43 -12.27
C VAL A 13 -45.45 -30.19 -12.99
N MET A 14 -46.28 -29.46 -13.77
CA MET A 14 -45.86 -28.23 -14.45
C MET A 14 -45.50 -27.09 -13.45
N HIS A 15 -46.24 -26.95 -12.34
CA HIS A 15 -45.95 -25.89 -11.34
C HIS A 15 -44.63 -26.21 -10.57
N ARG A 16 -44.30 -27.49 -10.31
CA ARG A 16 -43.04 -27.85 -9.66
C ARG A 16 -41.82 -27.66 -10.57
N SER A 17 -41.96 -27.85 -11.87
CA SER A 17 -40.89 -27.64 -12.85
C SER A 17 -40.55 -26.17 -13.08
N ILE A 18 -41.53 -25.26 -13.00
CA ILE A 18 -41.33 -23.83 -13.16
C ILE A 18 -40.63 -23.23 -11.92
N HIS A 19 -40.92 -23.71 -10.71
CA HIS A 19 -40.26 -23.23 -9.49
C HIS A 19 -38.84 -23.77 -9.35
N ALA A 20 -38.53 -24.97 -9.84
CA ALA A 20 -37.17 -25.49 -9.87
C ALA A 20 -36.27 -24.77 -10.89
N ALA A 21 -36.81 -24.38 -12.05
CA ALA A 21 -36.09 -23.62 -13.06
C ALA A 21 -35.82 -22.15 -12.62
N ALA A 22 -36.76 -21.53 -11.88
CA ALA A 22 -36.58 -20.18 -11.34
C ALA A 22 -35.54 -20.15 -10.20
N ALA A 23 -35.47 -21.18 -9.35
CA ALA A 23 -34.48 -21.31 -8.29
C ALA A 23 -33.08 -21.60 -8.83
N ALA A 24 -32.94 -22.36 -9.93
CA ALA A 24 -31.66 -22.63 -10.58
C ALA A 24 -31.14 -21.39 -11.36
N ALA A 25 -32.04 -20.58 -11.94
CA ALA A 25 -31.68 -19.33 -12.62
C ALA A 25 -31.21 -18.25 -11.63
N LEU A 26 -31.77 -18.19 -10.40
CA LEU A 26 -31.32 -17.24 -9.36
C LEU A 26 -29.97 -17.64 -8.76
N ALA A 27 -29.63 -18.94 -8.72
CA ALA A 27 -28.32 -19.41 -8.21
C ALA A 27 -27.16 -19.17 -9.20
N VAL A 28 -27.46 -19.02 -10.51
CA VAL A 28 -26.44 -18.77 -11.53
C VAL A 28 -26.12 -17.26 -11.64
N ILE A 29 -27.04 -16.37 -11.24
CA ILE A 29 -26.80 -14.91 -11.27
C ILE A 29 -25.96 -14.46 -10.07
N LEU A 30 -25.87 -15.24 -8.98
CA LEU A 30 -25.00 -14.94 -7.81
C LEU A 30 -23.56 -15.45 -7.94
N ALA A 31 -23.22 -16.18 -9.01
CA ALA A 31 -21.86 -16.70 -9.25
C ALA A 31 -21.02 -15.83 -10.22
N ALA A 32 -21.53 -14.69 -10.67
CA ALA A 32 -20.86 -13.82 -11.65
C ALA A 32 -20.45 -12.45 -11.08
N CYS A 33 -20.37 -12.30 -9.76
CA CYS A 33 -19.84 -11.09 -9.13
C CYS A 33 -18.87 -11.51 -8.03
N GLY A 34 -17.61 -11.51 -8.33
CA GLY A 34 -16.63 -11.69 -7.29
C GLY A 34 -15.23 -11.84 -7.85
N VAL A 35 -14.64 -10.77 -8.32
CA VAL A 35 -13.24 -10.55 -8.01
C VAL A 35 -13.24 -10.38 -6.49
N GLN A 36 -13.04 -11.47 -5.73
CA GLN A 36 -12.81 -11.38 -4.30
C GLN A 36 -11.49 -10.63 -4.15
N GLY A 37 -11.54 -9.44 -3.56
CA GLY A 37 -10.34 -8.73 -3.19
C GLY A 37 -9.47 -9.59 -2.28
N SER A 38 -8.19 -9.32 -2.25
CA SER A 38 -7.21 -10.08 -1.47
C SER A 38 -7.45 -10.02 0.05
N TYR A 39 -8.39 -9.20 0.52
CA TYR A 39 -8.77 -9.04 1.93
C TYR A 39 -10.24 -8.65 2.10
N THR A 40 -10.77 -8.83 3.31
CA THR A 40 -12.14 -8.42 3.66
C THR A 40 -12.12 -7.02 4.30
N ASN A 41 -12.93 -6.11 3.73
CA ASN A 41 -13.19 -4.81 4.35
C ASN A 41 -14.11 -5.00 5.58
N THR A 42 -13.56 -4.80 6.78
CA THR A 42 -14.29 -4.96 8.05
C THR A 42 -14.40 -3.64 8.82
N LEU A 43 -14.79 -2.56 8.15
CA LEU A 43 -15.08 -1.30 8.84
C LEU A 43 -16.32 -1.45 9.75
N PRO A 44 -16.36 -0.76 10.91
CA PRO A 44 -17.56 -0.69 11.73
C PRO A 44 -18.70 0.00 10.95
N ALA A 45 -19.93 -0.28 11.33
CA ALA A 45 -21.07 0.47 10.78
C ALA A 45 -20.96 1.96 11.17
N ALA A 46 -21.39 2.86 10.30
CA ALA A 46 -21.34 4.31 10.58
C ALA A 46 -22.06 4.71 11.89
N THR A 47 -23.09 3.95 12.29
CA THR A 47 -23.82 4.14 13.56
C THR A 47 -23.04 3.71 14.81
N GLU A 48 -21.96 2.96 14.64
CA GLU A 48 -21.08 2.50 15.74
C GLU A 48 -19.87 3.43 15.93
N VAL A 49 -19.61 4.30 14.96
CA VAL A 49 -18.54 5.30 15.01
C VAL A 49 -19.03 6.52 15.76
N GLY A 50 -18.43 6.78 16.94
CA GLY A 50 -18.68 7.99 17.73
C GLY A 50 -17.95 9.22 17.16
N ASP A 51 -17.84 10.29 17.96
CA ASP A 51 -16.97 11.40 17.60
C ASP A 51 -15.51 10.93 17.63
N PRO A 52 -14.83 10.88 16.48
CA PRO A 52 -13.46 10.39 16.42
C PRO A 52 -12.48 11.28 17.22
N ARG A 53 -12.84 12.52 17.56
CA ARG A 53 -12.04 13.40 18.41
C ARG A 53 -11.96 12.93 19.86
N SER A 54 -12.89 12.06 20.28
CA SER A 54 -12.85 11.44 21.61
C SER A 54 -11.81 10.32 21.74
N ILE A 55 -11.28 9.82 20.60
CA ILE A 55 -10.28 8.75 20.58
C ILE A 55 -8.93 9.30 21.02
N GLN A 56 -8.32 8.64 22.01
CA GLN A 56 -7.02 8.99 22.58
C GLN A 56 -6.06 7.81 22.53
N GLY A 57 -4.77 8.10 22.73
CA GLY A 57 -3.72 7.09 22.82
C GLY A 57 -3.10 6.73 21.47
N VAL A 58 -2.07 5.88 21.56
CA VAL A 58 -1.37 5.35 20.39
C VAL A 58 -2.18 4.21 19.78
N ARG A 59 -2.35 4.23 18.46
CA ARG A 59 -2.99 3.16 17.71
C ARG A 59 -2.06 2.64 16.62
N HIS A 60 -2.12 1.35 16.40
CA HIS A 60 -1.25 0.66 15.45
C HIS A 60 -2.07 0.07 14.32
N VAL A 61 -1.71 0.42 13.09
CA VAL A 61 -2.13 -0.34 11.91
C VAL A 61 -1.40 -1.67 11.95
N GLY A 62 -2.13 -2.78 11.81
CA GLY A 62 -1.57 -4.13 11.84
C GLY A 62 -0.72 -4.46 10.62
N GLU A 63 0.01 -5.57 10.71
CA GLU A 63 0.68 -6.16 9.56
C GLU A 63 -0.35 -6.72 8.58
N PHE A 64 -0.07 -6.63 7.29
CA PHE A 64 -0.93 -7.14 6.24
C PHE A 64 -0.49 -8.54 5.81
N ALA A 65 -1.42 -9.34 5.31
CA ALA A 65 -1.08 -10.53 4.59
C ALA A 65 -0.36 -10.20 3.27
N ASP A 66 0.46 -11.13 2.80
CA ASP A 66 1.09 -11.00 1.50
C ASP A 66 0.02 -10.90 0.41
N ILE A 67 0.34 -10.17 -0.67
CA ILE A 67 -0.58 -10.02 -1.79
C ILE A 67 -0.80 -11.34 -2.52
N GLU A 68 -2.06 -11.66 -2.80
CA GLU A 68 -2.41 -12.80 -3.62
C GLU A 68 -2.02 -12.54 -5.08
N PRO A 69 -1.20 -13.39 -5.72
CA PRO A 69 -0.77 -13.16 -7.09
C PRO A 69 -1.92 -13.37 -8.09
N VAL A 70 -1.94 -12.57 -9.15
CA VAL A 70 -2.91 -12.73 -10.26
C VAL A 70 -2.65 -13.98 -11.11
N THR A 71 -1.46 -14.56 -10.97
CA THR A 71 -1.06 -15.83 -11.58
C THR A 71 0.01 -16.52 -10.72
N THR A 72 -0.03 -17.84 -10.66
CA THR A 72 1.00 -18.68 -10.01
C THR A 72 2.04 -19.22 -11.00
N THR A 73 1.83 -19.01 -12.30
CA THR A 73 2.70 -19.49 -13.37
C THR A 73 2.96 -18.37 -14.39
N PRO A 74 3.62 -17.28 -13.98
CA PRO A 74 3.90 -16.16 -14.87
C PRO A 74 4.78 -16.61 -16.04
N LYS A 75 4.52 -16.04 -17.23
CA LYS A 75 5.28 -16.34 -18.45
C LYS A 75 5.75 -15.03 -19.08
N PRO A 76 6.88 -14.48 -18.60
CA PRO A 76 7.43 -13.26 -19.16
C PRO A 76 7.67 -13.33 -20.67
N ALA A 77 7.21 -12.35 -21.39
CA ALA A 77 7.50 -12.17 -22.82
C ALA A 77 8.82 -11.38 -22.95
N LEU A 78 9.92 -12.10 -23.08
CA LEU A 78 11.26 -11.54 -23.19
C LEU A 78 11.85 -11.76 -24.60
N PRO A 79 12.83 -10.92 -25.05
CA PRO A 79 13.37 -9.76 -24.32
C PRO A 79 12.43 -8.57 -24.29
N VAL A 80 12.60 -7.70 -23.27
CA VAL A 80 12.00 -6.36 -23.22
C VAL A 80 13.08 -5.32 -23.47
N GLU A 81 12.85 -4.43 -24.42
CA GLU A 81 13.72 -3.28 -24.73
C GLU A 81 13.02 -2.00 -24.28
N LEU A 82 13.68 -1.18 -23.48
CA LEU A 82 13.11 0.06 -22.95
C LEU A 82 14.19 1.11 -22.69
N THR A 83 13.75 2.37 -22.63
CA THR A 83 14.56 3.46 -22.11
C THR A 83 14.12 3.72 -20.65
N ASP A 84 15.06 3.64 -19.71
CA ASP A 84 14.76 3.86 -18.30
C ASP A 84 14.60 5.37 -17.94
N ALA A 85 14.23 5.68 -16.69
CA ALA A 85 14.00 7.06 -16.28
C ALA A 85 15.26 7.94 -16.27
N ASP A 86 16.44 7.33 -16.25
CA ASP A 86 17.73 8.03 -16.40
C ASP A 86 18.16 8.20 -17.87
N GLY A 87 17.38 7.68 -18.81
CA GLY A 87 17.64 7.77 -20.24
C GLY A 87 18.57 6.70 -20.79
N TYR A 88 18.81 5.61 -20.05
CA TYR A 88 19.60 4.48 -20.54
C TYR A 88 18.71 3.48 -21.29
N GLU A 89 19.22 3.02 -22.45
CA GLU A 89 18.65 1.89 -23.15
C GLU A 89 18.98 0.60 -22.42
N VAL A 90 17.96 -0.15 -21.99
CA VAL A 90 18.10 -1.40 -21.26
C VAL A 90 17.38 -2.52 -21.99
N VAL A 91 18.04 -3.67 -22.09
CA VAL A 91 17.46 -4.92 -22.61
C VAL A 91 17.32 -5.89 -21.45
N VAL A 92 16.09 -6.29 -21.12
CA VAL A 92 15.80 -7.30 -20.10
C VAL A 92 15.61 -8.64 -20.79
N GLU A 93 16.62 -9.51 -20.70
CA GLU A 93 16.60 -10.84 -21.33
C GLU A 93 16.20 -11.95 -20.35
N ASP A 94 16.35 -11.72 -19.05
CA ASP A 94 16.14 -12.72 -17.99
C ASP A 94 15.56 -12.08 -16.72
N THR A 95 14.46 -12.63 -16.25
CA THR A 95 13.78 -12.24 -14.99
C THR A 95 13.82 -13.36 -13.94
N SER A 96 14.75 -14.31 -14.04
CA SER A 96 14.87 -15.42 -13.10
C SER A 96 15.48 -15.01 -11.75
N ARG A 97 16.24 -13.89 -11.70
CA ARG A 97 16.95 -13.40 -10.51
C ARG A 97 16.80 -11.88 -10.39
N ILE A 98 15.72 -11.45 -9.76
CA ILE A 98 15.34 -10.02 -9.66
C ILE A 98 15.77 -9.46 -8.30
N LEU A 99 16.36 -8.27 -8.32
CA LEU A 99 16.43 -7.37 -7.16
C LEU A 99 15.55 -6.14 -7.47
N ALA A 100 14.55 -5.93 -6.63
CA ALA A 100 13.63 -4.79 -6.72
C ALA A 100 13.83 -3.92 -5.48
N LEU A 101 14.42 -2.74 -5.68
CA LEU A 101 15.00 -1.93 -4.63
C LEU A 101 14.36 -0.53 -4.62
N ASP A 102 13.48 -0.30 -3.66
CA ASP A 102 12.92 1.01 -3.36
C ASP A 102 12.81 1.21 -1.84
N LEU A 103 12.64 2.46 -1.42
CA LEU A 103 12.53 2.82 0.00
C LEU A 103 11.24 2.30 0.64
N TYR A 104 10.21 2.02 -0.16
CA TYR A 104 8.84 1.78 0.32
C TYR A 104 8.41 0.30 0.22
N GLY A 105 9.18 -0.53 -0.48
CA GLY A 105 8.84 -1.93 -0.74
C GLY A 105 7.68 -2.12 -1.74
N THR A 106 7.41 -1.11 -2.57
CA THR A 106 6.32 -1.15 -3.55
C THR A 106 6.60 -2.14 -4.67
N TYR A 107 7.86 -2.20 -5.13
CA TYR A 107 8.23 -3.05 -6.26
C TYR A 107 8.16 -4.53 -5.92
N THR A 108 8.62 -4.93 -4.73
CA THR A 108 8.53 -6.34 -4.31
C THR A 108 7.07 -6.78 -4.14
N LYS A 109 6.20 -5.92 -3.61
CA LYS A 109 4.76 -6.17 -3.52
C LYS A 109 4.13 -6.34 -4.89
N THR A 110 4.46 -5.47 -5.84
CA THR A 110 3.96 -5.57 -7.21
C THR A 110 4.45 -6.84 -7.91
N LEU A 111 5.74 -7.17 -7.79
CA LEU A 111 6.29 -8.41 -8.35
C LEU A 111 5.65 -9.66 -7.70
N THR A 112 5.40 -9.64 -6.40
CA THR A 112 4.67 -10.71 -5.70
C THR A 112 3.25 -10.84 -6.26
N GLY A 113 2.55 -9.74 -6.45
CA GLY A 113 1.22 -9.71 -7.09
C GLY A 113 1.22 -10.22 -8.53
N LEU A 114 2.33 -10.07 -9.26
CA LEU A 114 2.54 -10.62 -10.61
C LEU A 114 2.97 -12.10 -10.60
N GLY A 115 3.14 -12.73 -9.42
CA GLY A 115 3.56 -14.12 -9.28
C GLY A 115 5.06 -14.35 -9.37
N LEU A 116 5.87 -13.28 -9.30
CA LEU A 116 7.34 -13.33 -9.42
C LEU A 116 8.06 -13.38 -8.06
N ALA A 117 7.38 -13.58 -6.92
CA ALA A 117 8.04 -13.74 -5.63
C ALA A 117 9.18 -14.79 -5.63
N PRO A 118 9.04 -15.97 -6.27
CA PRO A 118 10.14 -16.94 -6.35
C PRO A 118 11.38 -16.47 -7.11
N ASN A 119 11.25 -15.41 -7.90
CA ASN A 119 12.34 -14.84 -8.70
C ASN A 119 13.09 -13.73 -7.97
N ILE A 120 12.57 -13.25 -6.84
CA ILE A 120 13.22 -12.22 -6.00
C ILE A 120 14.31 -12.90 -5.18
N ILE A 121 15.54 -12.38 -5.23
CA ILE A 121 16.72 -13.00 -4.63
C ILE A 121 17.35 -12.22 -3.46
N GLY A 122 16.83 -11.04 -3.18
CA GLY A 122 17.24 -10.18 -2.08
C GLY A 122 16.24 -9.05 -1.93
N ARG A 123 16.30 -8.31 -0.82
CA ARG A 123 15.29 -7.32 -0.47
C ARG A 123 15.88 -6.09 0.22
N THR A 124 15.09 -5.02 0.27
CA THR A 124 15.31 -3.89 1.16
C THR A 124 14.71 -4.16 2.55
N VAL A 125 14.98 -3.31 3.52
CA VAL A 125 14.33 -3.40 4.85
C VAL A 125 12.83 -3.17 4.77
N SER A 126 12.35 -2.47 3.73
CA SER A 126 10.92 -2.14 3.52
C SER A 126 10.16 -3.20 2.75
N SER A 127 10.85 -4.19 2.17
CA SER A 127 10.22 -5.37 1.57
C SER A 127 9.90 -6.36 2.68
N THR A 128 8.68 -6.27 3.22
CA THR A 128 8.25 -6.97 4.45
C THR A 128 7.34 -8.16 4.19
N GLU A 129 7.18 -8.57 2.94
CA GLU A 129 6.38 -9.72 2.55
C GLU A 129 6.91 -10.99 3.23
N THR A 130 6.01 -11.79 3.79
CA THR A 130 6.36 -13.01 4.53
C THR A 130 7.16 -13.99 3.67
N VAL A 131 6.81 -14.09 2.38
CA VAL A 131 7.50 -14.97 1.41
C VAL A 131 8.94 -14.53 1.12
N LEU A 132 9.32 -13.29 1.46
CA LEU A 132 10.66 -12.74 1.27
C LEU A 132 11.48 -12.66 2.56
N ALA A 133 10.93 -13.05 3.71
CA ALA A 133 11.51 -12.83 5.04
C ALA A 133 12.95 -13.37 5.18
N ASP A 134 13.23 -14.55 4.60
CA ASP A 134 14.51 -15.22 4.68
C ASP A 134 15.54 -14.71 3.65
N LEU A 135 15.16 -13.80 2.74
CA LEU A 135 16.08 -13.27 1.74
C LEU A 135 17.05 -12.26 2.35
N PRO A 136 18.28 -12.20 1.82
CA PRO A 136 19.28 -11.24 2.30
C PRO A 136 18.83 -9.80 2.06
N VAL A 137 19.05 -8.96 3.09
CA VAL A 137 18.83 -7.51 2.99
C VAL A 137 20.07 -6.88 2.34
N VAL A 138 19.88 -6.21 1.20
CA VAL A 138 20.96 -5.57 0.43
C VAL A 138 21.07 -4.07 0.66
N THR A 139 20.44 -3.56 1.72
CA THR A 139 20.50 -2.15 2.10
C THR A 139 21.06 -1.94 3.48
N GLN A 140 21.74 -0.80 3.69
CA GLN A 140 22.31 -0.39 4.97
C GLN A 140 21.70 0.95 5.39
N GLY A 141 21.44 1.12 6.69
CA GLY A 141 20.85 2.36 7.21
C GLY A 141 19.47 2.69 6.63
N GLY A 142 18.77 1.68 6.09
CA GLY A 142 17.41 1.81 5.52
C GLY A 142 17.38 2.16 4.03
N HIS A 143 18.31 2.97 3.51
CA HIS A 143 18.23 3.49 2.13
C HIS A 143 19.53 3.40 1.33
N ASN A 144 20.64 3.00 1.94
CA ASN A 144 21.92 2.90 1.23
C ASN A 144 22.05 1.50 0.61
N ILE A 145 22.23 1.43 -0.71
CA ILE A 145 22.48 0.18 -1.43
C ILE A 145 23.88 -0.34 -1.10
N ASN A 146 23.96 -1.59 -0.67
CA ASN A 146 25.24 -2.30 -0.56
C ASN A 146 25.55 -2.95 -1.90
N VAL A 147 26.38 -2.29 -2.72
CA VAL A 147 26.73 -2.74 -4.09
C VAL A 147 27.38 -4.12 -4.08
N GLU A 148 28.28 -4.40 -3.11
CA GLU A 148 28.95 -5.69 -3.00
C GLU A 148 27.93 -6.81 -2.75
N ALA A 149 26.99 -6.61 -1.80
CA ALA A 149 25.94 -7.59 -1.53
C ALA A 149 25.01 -7.80 -2.73
N VAL A 150 24.71 -6.73 -3.49
CA VAL A 150 23.92 -6.83 -4.73
C VAL A 150 24.64 -7.67 -5.78
N LEU A 151 25.93 -7.41 -6.02
CA LEU A 151 26.70 -8.13 -7.04
C LEU A 151 26.98 -9.59 -6.67
N ASP A 152 27.18 -9.89 -5.37
CA ASP A 152 27.36 -11.25 -4.88
C ASP A 152 26.13 -12.13 -5.14
N LEU A 153 24.95 -11.55 -5.13
CA LEU A 153 23.71 -12.25 -5.47
C LEU A 153 23.57 -12.53 -6.97
N ARG A 154 24.41 -11.98 -7.82
CA ARG A 154 24.41 -12.18 -9.29
C ARG A 154 23.00 -12.02 -9.88
N PRO A 155 22.36 -10.85 -9.76
CA PRO A 155 21.04 -10.60 -10.33
C PRO A 155 21.10 -10.62 -11.86
N SER A 156 20.01 -11.12 -12.49
CA SER A 156 19.77 -10.97 -13.92
C SER A 156 19.10 -9.65 -14.25
N LEU A 157 18.44 -9.02 -13.28
CA LEU A 157 17.76 -7.75 -13.39
C LEU A 157 17.76 -7.01 -12.04
N VAL A 158 18.12 -5.74 -12.05
CA VAL A 158 17.89 -4.80 -10.94
C VAL A 158 16.86 -3.77 -11.36
N ILE A 159 15.80 -3.62 -10.58
CA ILE A 159 14.79 -2.57 -10.70
C ILE A 159 14.94 -1.66 -9.50
N VAL A 160 15.07 -0.37 -9.73
CA VAL A 160 15.40 0.61 -8.67
C VAL A 160 14.78 1.96 -9.02
N ASP A 161 14.66 2.84 -8.05
CA ASP A 161 14.41 4.27 -8.26
C ASP A 161 15.29 5.13 -7.36
N HIS A 162 15.18 6.45 -7.47
CA HIS A 162 15.98 7.39 -6.69
C HIS A 162 15.46 7.63 -5.26
N SER A 163 14.48 6.87 -4.78
CA SER A 163 14.11 6.85 -3.36
C SER A 163 15.15 6.16 -2.49
N ILE A 164 16.02 5.35 -3.13
CA ILE A 164 17.11 4.60 -2.52
C ILE A 164 18.41 4.90 -3.26
N GLY A 165 19.56 4.78 -2.60
CA GLY A 165 20.80 5.15 -3.28
C GLY A 165 22.06 4.82 -2.49
N PRO A 166 23.12 5.60 -2.62
CA PRO A 166 23.24 6.79 -3.46
C PRO A 166 23.23 6.48 -4.96
N ARG A 167 23.03 7.50 -5.82
CA ARG A 167 23.01 7.33 -7.28
C ARG A 167 24.23 6.61 -7.81
N GLU A 168 25.41 6.91 -7.27
CA GLU A 168 26.67 6.28 -7.62
C GLU A 168 26.66 4.75 -7.39
N ALA A 169 25.86 4.26 -6.42
CA ALA A 169 25.70 2.83 -6.21
C ALA A 169 24.93 2.17 -7.37
N ILE A 170 23.90 2.84 -7.88
CA ILE A 170 23.13 2.39 -9.06
C ILE A 170 24.05 2.36 -10.29
N ASP A 171 24.85 3.40 -10.47
CA ASP A 171 25.80 3.49 -11.59
C ASP A 171 26.89 2.40 -11.52
N GLN A 172 27.36 2.05 -10.31
CA GLN A 172 28.32 0.95 -10.11
C GLN A 172 27.71 -0.41 -10.47
N ILE A 173 26.46 -0.67 -10.10
CA ILE A 173 25.75 -1.92 -10.45
C ILE A 173 25.63 -2.03 -11.98
N ARG A 174 25.23 -0.93 -12.64
CA ARG A 174 25.12 -0.84 -14.10
C ARG A 174 26.47 -1.05 -14.77
N ALA A 175 27.55 -0.40 -14.26
CA ALA A 175 28.91 -0.54 -14.78
C ALA A 175 29.49 -1.96 -14.61
N ALA A 176 28.99 -2.73 -13.66
CA ALA A 176 29.33 -4.16 -13.50
C ALA A 176 28.64 -5.06 -14.54
N GLY A 177 27.84 -4.50 -15.46
CA GLY A 177 27.16 -5.22 -16.53
C GLY A 177 25.82 -5.84 -16.14
N VAL A 178 25.25 -5.45 -15.00
CA VAL A 178 23.93 -5.92 -14.58
C VAL A 178 22.85 -5.07 -15.26
N PRO A 179 21.87 -5.67 -15.98
CA PRO A 179 20.71 -4.97 -16.50
C PRO A 179 19.99 -4.25 -15.33
N THR A 180 19.97 -2.91 -15.41
CA THR A 180 19.46 -2.06 -14.33
C THR A 180 18.44 -1.08 -14.90
N VAL A 181 17.19 -1.18 -14.45
CA VAL A 181 16.09 -0.29 -14.85
C VAL A 181 15.80 0.67 -13.72
N VAL A 182 15.96 1.96 -13.98
CA VAL A 182 15.58 3.03 -13.05
C VAL A 182 14.14 3.43 -13.36
N MET A 183 13.26 3.30 -12.38
CA MET A 183 11.85 3.70 -12.44
C MET A 183 11.67 5.11 -11.90
N GLN A 184 10.56 5.76 -12.25
CA GLN A 184 10.17 7.06 -11.72
C GLN A 184 8.67 7.09 -11.40
N PRO A 185 8.23 6.41 -10.33
CA PRO A 185 6.83 6.39 -9.93
C PRO A 185 6.40 7.74 -9.34
N GLU A 186 5.12 8.08 -9.51
CA GLU A 186 4.55 9.30 -8.90
C GLU A 186 4.14 9.10 -7.43
N ARG A 187 3.89 7.87 -7.00
CA ARG A 187 3.48 7.49 -5.64
C ARG A 187 2.27 8.26 -5.13
N THR A 188 1.20 8.23 -5.92
CA THR A 188 -0.12 8.76 -5.56
C THR A 188 -1.15 7.64 -5.67
N ILE A 189 -2.34 7.83 -5.07
CA ILE A 189 -3.46 6.90 -5.29
C ILE A 189 -3.81 6.83 -6.79
N ALA A 190 -3.76 7.96 -7.48
CA ALA A 190 -4.11 8.04 -8.90
C ALA A 190 -3.10 7.32 -9.82
N SER A 191 -1.82 7.23 -9.43
CA SER A 191 -0.78 6.60 -10.24
C SER A 191 -0.66 5.09 -10.03
N VAL A 192 -1.35 4.49 -9.04
CA VAL A 192 -1.20 3.06 -8.69
C VAL A 192 -1.31 2.15 -9.90
N ALA A 193 -2.32 2.34 -10.75
CA ALA A 193 -2.50 1.50 -11.94
C ALA A 193 -1.31 1.63 -12.90
N GLN A 194 -0.92 2.86 -13.21
CA GLN A 194 0.18 3.14 -14.13
C GLN A 194 1.52 2.60 -13.60
N ASP A 195 1.80 2.76 -12.30
CA ASP A 195 3.05 2.28 -11.70
C ASP A 195 3.13 0.74 -11.73
N ILE A 196 1.99 0.04 -11.50
CA ILE A 196 1.89 -1.42 -11.64
C ILE A 196 2.12 -1.86 -13.09
N GLU A 197 1.46 -1.20 -14.05
CA GLU A 197 1.57 -1.52 -15.48
C GLU A 197 2.99 -1.28 -16.01
N GLN A 198 3.63 -0.20 -15.61
CA GLN A 198 5.02 0.10 -15.98
C GLN A 198 5.97 -0.97 -15.46
N LEU A 199 5.84 -1.38 -14.18
CA LEU A 199 6.68 -2.44 -13.64
C LEU A 199 6.43 -3.79 -14.32
N GLY A 200 5.17 -4.10 -14.62
CA GLY A 200 4.81 -5.30 -15.37
C GLY A 200 5.37 -5.32 -16.79
N ALA A 201 5.41 -4.17 -17.45
CA ALA A 201 6.04 -4.04 -18.77
C ALA A 201 7.54 -4.32 -18.70
N VAL A 202 8.25 -3.81 -17.67
CA VAL A 202 9.69 -4.06 -17.44
C VAL A 202 10.00 -5.55 -17.32
N VAL A 203 9.13 -6.32 -16.66
CA VAL A 203 9.34 -7.77 -16.45
C VAL A 203 8.66 -8.65 -17.50
N GLY A 204 8.12 -8.05 -18.58
CA GLY A 204 7.50 -8.78 -19.68
C GLY A 204 6.14 -9.41 -19.37
N LEU A 205 5.39 -8.87 -18.39
CA LEU A 205 4.09 -9.36 -17.93
C LEU A 205 2.98 -8.27 -18.04
N PRO A 206 2.80 -7.62 -19.21
CA PRO A 206 1.84 -6.52 -19.33
C PRO A 206 0.39 -6.93 -19.09
N GLN A 207 -0.02 -8.15 -19.46
CA GLN A 207 -1.39 -8.61 -19.27
C GLN A 207 -1.70 -8.94 -17.78
N GLU A 208 -0.75 -9.51 -17.06
CA GLU A 208 -0.83 -9.76 -15.64
C GLU A 208 -0.83 -8.44 -14.87
N ALA A 209 -0.04 -7.47 -15.31
CA ALA A 209 0.01 -6.14 -14.72
C ALA A 209 -1.31 -5.38 -14.89
N GLU A 210 -1.94 -5.44 -16.06
CA GLU A 210 -3.28 -4.88 -16.28
C GLU A 210 -4.32 -5.48 -15.32
N LYS A 211 -4.32 -6.80 -15.14
CA LYS A 211 -5.22 -7.47 -14.17
C LYS A 211 -4.95 -7.04 -12.73
N LEU A 212 -3.66 -6.94 -12.34
CA LEU A 212 -3.27 -6.50 -11.00
C LEU A 212 -3.65 -5.04 -10.78
N ALA A 213 -3.40 -4.17 -11.75
CA ALA A 213 -3.75 -2.76 -11.73
C ALA A 213 -5.26 -2.56 -11.60
N GLN A 214 -6.05 -3.25 -12.42
CA GLN A 214 -7.50 -3.19 -12.36
C GLN A 214 -8.02 -3.63 -10.99
N ARG A 215 -7.56 -4.78 -10.46
CA ARG A 215 -7.92 -5.25 -9.12
C ARG A 215 -7.59 -4.22 -8.05
N SER A 216 -6.40 -3.64 -8.11
CA SER A 216 -5.94 -2.65 -7.12
C SER A 216 -6.78 -1.39 -7.14
N VAL A 217 -7.15 -0.89 -8.33
CA VAL A 217 -8.05 0.28 -8.46
C VAL A 217 -9.44 -0.03 -7.93
N GLU A 218 -10.02 -1.18 -8.28
CA GLU A 218 -11.34 -1.61 -7.79
C GLU A 218 -11.35 -1.74 -6.25
N GLU A 219 -10.29 -2.27 -5.66
CA GLU A 219 -10.11 -2.35 -4.21
C GLU A 219 -10.02 -0.95 -3.59
N ILE A 220 -9.21 -0.05 -4.14
CA ILE A 220 -9.07 1.33 -3.66
C ILE A 220 -10.40 2.07 -3.72
N GLU A 221 -11.12 2.03 -4.83
CA GLU A 221 -12.41 2.70 -5.01
C GLU A 221 -13.48 2.18 -4.05
N ARG A 222 -13.58 0.86 -3.90
CA ARG A 222 -14.45 0.20 -2.94
C ARG A 222 -14.15 0.69 -1.52
N ASP A 223 -12.88 0.71 -1.14
CA ASP A 223 -12.44 1.00 0.21
C ASP A 223 -12.58 2.48 0.55
N MET A 224 -12.23 3.37 -0.36
CA MET A 224 -12.49 4.81 -0.20
C MET A 224 -13.99 5.12 -0.08
N SER A 225 -14.84 4.39 -0.81
CA SER A 225 -16.30 4.51 -0.68
C SER A 225 -16.78 4.08 0.70
N ALA A 226 -16.26 2.96 1.23
CA ALA A 226 -16.59 2.49 2.57
C ALA A 226 -16.05 3.43 3.68
N ILE A 227 -14.85 3.95 3.52
CA ILE A 227 -14.26 4.93 4.44
C ILE A 227 -15.12 6.20 4.51
N LYS A 228 -15.62 6.68 3.39
CA LYS A 228 -16.48 7.87 3.32
C LYS A 228 -17.75 7.75 4.17
N GLU A 229 -18.26 6.54 4.36
CA GLU A 229 -19.45 6.31 5.19
C GLU A 229 -19.17 6.47 6.70
N ILE A 230 -17.90 6.29 7.13
CA ILE A 230 -17.49 6.39 8.54
C ILE A 230 -16.67 7.64 8.84
N ALA A 231 -16.13 8.30 7.85
CA ALA A 231 -15.38 9.54 8.02
C ALA A 231 -16.30 10.67 8.56
N PRO A 232 -15.82 11.48 9.51
CA PRO A 232 -16.63 12.54 10.10
C PRO A 232 -16.95 13.64 9.07
N ALA A 233 -18.14 14.22 9.17
CA ALA A 233 -18.57 15.34 8.30
C ALA A 233 -17.66 16.58 8.46
N ASP A 234 -17.07 16.78 9.64
CA ASP A 234 -15.99 17.73 9.90
C ASP A 234 -14.66 16.94 9.97
N PRO A 235 -13.86 16.95 8.90
CA PRO A 235 -12.68 16.09 8.79
C PRO A 235 -11.65 16.34 9.89
N LEU A 236 -10.95 15.28 10.30
CA LEU A 236 -9.81 15.40 11.21
C LEU A 236 -8.65 16.11 10.52
N ARG A 237 -7.95 16.93 11.26
CA ARG A 237 -6.77 17.68 10.82
C ARG A 237 -5.50 16.90 11.20
N VAL A 238 -4.79 16.38 10.22
CA VAL A 238 -3.74 15.37 10.40
C VAL A 238 -2.43 15.83 9.77
N ILE A 239 -1.31 15.38 10.31
CA ILE A 239 0.01 15.44 9.65
C ILE A 239 0.61 14.04 9.57
N PHE A 240 1.47 13.82 8.57
CA PHE A 240 2.40 12.70 8.57
C PHE A 240 3.76 13.16 9.07
N LEU A 241 4.26 12.52 10.14
CA LEU A 241 5.52 12.83 10.78
C LEU A 241 6.56 11.73 10.49
N TYR A 242 7.69 12.10 9.91
CA TYR A 242 8.82 11.21 9.73
C TYR A 242 9.88 11.48 10.78
N ALA A 243 10.18 10.46 11.59
CA ALA A 243 11.18 10.56 12.64
C ALA A 243 12.09 9.32 12.65
N ARG A 244 13.37 9.50 12.97
CA ARG A 244 14.33 8.41 13.22
C ARG A 244 15.28 8.81 14.36
N GLY A 245 15.31 7.95 15.38
CA GLY A 245 16.13 8.17 16.57
C GLY A 245 15.80 9.46 17.32
N ASN A 246 16.68 9.85 18.23
CA ASN A 246 16.54 11.07 19.03
C ASN A 246 17.27 12.29 18.42
N GLY A 247 17.81 12.12 17.22
CA GLY A 247 18.60 13.14 16.51
C GLY A 247 17.80 14.07 15.60
N GLY A 248 18.48 14.60 14.56
CA GLY A 248 17.94 15.60 13.64
C GLY A 248 16.93 15.08 12.60
N VAL A 249 16.66 13.79 12.51
CA VAL A 249 15.66 13.24 11.58
C VAL A 249 14.27 13.40 12.21
N PHE A 250 13.63 14.52 11.90
CA PHE A 250 12.34 14.92 12.46
C PHE A 250 11.65 15.89 11.51
N PHE A 251 10.77 15.39 10.63
CA PHE A 251 10.20 16.13 9.53
C PHE A 251 8.69 15.94 9.45
N ILE A 252 7.99 16.99 9.04
CA ILE A 252 6.61 16.94 8.56
C ILE A 252 6.67 16.63 7.08
N MET A 253 5.99 15.58 6.66
CA MET A 253 5.93 15.18 5.25
C MET A 253 4.84 15.98 4.55
N GLY A 254 5.24 16.72 3.51
CA GLY A 254 4.38 17.60 2.74
C GLY A 254 4.08 17.05 1.34
N GLU A 255 3.68 17.96 0.45
CA GLU A 255 3.32 17.64 -0.93
C GLU A 255 4.49 16.96 -1.67
N GLY A 256 4.17 15.96 -2.51
CA GLY A 256 5.15 15.18 -3.27
C GLY A 256 5.76 14.00 -2.52
N THR A 257 5.35 13.74 -1.26
CA THR A 257 5.82 12.58 -0.48
C THR A 257 4.83 11.42 -0.43
N GLY A 258 3.61 11.61 -0.96
CA GLY A 258 2.49 10.66 -0.82
C GLY A 258 1.72 10.81 0.50
N ALA A 259 2.20 11.58 1.47
CA ALA A 259 1.51 11.77 2.75
C ALA A 259 0.12 12.39 2.58
N LYS A 260 -0.02 13.38 1.67
CA LYS A 260 -1.28 13.98 1.30
C LYS A 260 -2.30 12.93 0.83
N ASP A 261 -1.91 12.12 -0.15
CA ASP A 261 -2.78 11.08 -0.72
C ASP A 261 -3.25 10.09 0.32
N LEU A 262 -2.36 9.68 1.25
CA LEU A 262 -2.70 8.78 2.34
C LEU A 262 -3.71 9.40 3.30
N ILE A 263 -3.50 10.67 3.69
CA ILE A 263 -4.36 11.39 4.65
C ILE A 263 -5.73 11.72 4.02
N GLU A 264 -5.74 12.25 2.81
CA GLU A 264 -6.98 12.61 2.10
C GLU A 264 -7.75 11.35 1.67
N GLY A 265 -7.05 10.25 1.35
CA GLY A 265 -7.65 8.96 1.01
C GLY A 265 -8.48 8.34 2.15
N VAL A 266 -8.21 8.71 3.39
CA VAL A 266 -9.03 8.31 4.56
C VAL A 266 -10.05 9.38 4.96
N GLY A 267 -10.27 10.42 4.16
CA GLY A 267 -11.24 11.47 4.44
C GLY A 267 -10.81 12.47 5.52
N ALA A 268 -9.50 12.56 5.82
CA ALA A 268 -8.93 13.57 6.70
C ALA A 268 -8.33 14.75 5.90
N VAL A 269 -7.98 15.81 6.57
CA VAL A 269 -7.32 16.99 5.98
C VAL A 269 -5.83 16.93 6.28
N ASP A 270 -5.02 16.98 5.22
CA ASP A 270 -3.57 17.12 5.35
C ASP A 270 -3.18 18.58 5.64
N LEU A 271 -2.77 18.83 6.87
CA LEU A 271 -2.34 20.15 7.31
C LEU A 271 -1.07 20.64 6.62
N ALA A 272 -0.19 19.73 6.21
CA ALA A 272 1.02 20.11 5.49
C ALA A 272 0.66 20.74 4.15
N SER A 273 -0.27 20.14 3.40
CA SER A 273 -0.75 20.69 2.11
C SER A 273 -1.54 21.98 2.29
N GLU A 274 -2.44 22.08 3.30
CA GLU A 274 -3.16 23.32 3.60
C GLU A 274 -2.21 24.51 3.86
N HIS A 275 -1.03 24.24 4.41
CA HIS A 275 -0.02 25.26 4.71
C HIS A 275 1.08 25.37 3.66
N ASN A 276 0.89 24.72 2.49
CA ASN A 276 1.83 24.72 1.36
C ASN A 276 3.24 24.24 1.75
N LEU A 277 3.35 23.26 2.66
CA LEU A 277 4.61 22.61 2.94
C LEU A 277 4.91 21.63 1.81
N SER A 278 6.08 21.79 1.19
CA SER A 278 6.50 20.93 0.10
C SER A 278 7.57 19.95 0.59
N TYR A 279 7.47 18.71 0.12
CA TYR A 279 8.41 17.63 0.40
C TYR A 279 8.53 17.31 1.90
N ALA A 280 9.66 17.60 2.55
CA ALA A 280 9.90 17.30 3.96
C ALA A 280 10.42 18.55 4.66
N GLU A 281 9.63 19.10 5.56
CA GLU A 281 9.97 20.31 6.33
C GLU A 281 10.34 19.95 7.77
N PRO A 282 11.34 20.61 8.39
CA PRO A 282 11.71 20.33 9.78
C PRO A 282 10.52 20.48 10.74
N ALA A 283 10.23 19.45 11.52
CA ALA A 283 9.19 19.46 12.54
C ALA A 283 9.70 20.17 13.81
N ASN A 284 9.77 21.51 13.77
CA ASN A 284 10.13 22.31 14.94
C ASN A 284 8.87 22.77 15.72
N ALA A 285 9.09 23.29 16.94
CA ALA A 285 8.00 23.70 17.83
C ALA A 285 7.08 24.78 17.21
N GLU A 286 7.60 25.70 16.41
CA GLU A 286 6.82 26.75 15.77
C GLU A 286 5.92 26.18 14.68
N ALA A 287 6.46 25.33 13.80
CA ALA A 287 5.71 24.64 12.76
C ALA A 287 4.58 23.78 13.36
N LEU A 288 4.90 22.97 14.37
CA LEU A 288 3.91 22.12 15.04
C LEU A 288 2.82 22.92 15.78
N ALA A 289 3.19 24.03 16.43
CA ALA A 289 2.23 24.92 17.08
C ALA A 289 1.29 25.59 16.06
N LYS A 290 1.82 25.98 14.90
CA LYS A 290 1.04 26.58 13.81
C LYS A 290 0.06 25.58 13.20
N LEU A 291 0.50 24.37 12.93
CA LEU A 291 -0.33 23.30 12.34
C LEU A 291 -1.34 22.76 13.35
N ASN A 292 -0.92 22.57 14.60
CA ASN A 292 -1.71 22.05 15.71
C ASN A 292 -2.60 20.85 15.33
N PRO A 293 -2.02 19.72 14.89
CA PRO A 293 -2.76 18.57 14.40
C PRO A 293 -3.61 17.91 15.49
N GLU A 294 -4.75 17.33 15.09
CA GLU A 294 -5.63 16.52 15.94
C GLU A 294 -5.18 15.06 16.03
N ALA A 295 -4.46 14.57 15.01
CA ALA A 295 -3.79 13.27 14.99
C ALA A 295 -2.46 13.37 14.24
N ILE A 296 -1.52 12.52 14.60
CA ILE A 296 -0.23 12.36 13.92
C ILE A 296 -0.14 10.94 13.39
N ILE A 297 0.12 10.80 12.09
CA ILE A 297 0.46 9.52 11.47
C ILE A 297 1.97 9.45 11.36
N MET A 298 2.55 8.28 11.64
CA MET A 298 3.98 8.04 11.47
C MET A 298 4.29 6.56 11.29
N MET A 299 5.50 6.26 10.87
CA MET A 299 5.98 4.88 10.76
C MET A 299 6.19 4.25 12.14
N SER A 300 5.87 2.95 12.31
CA SER A 300 6.04 2.21 13.56
C SER A 300 7.48 2.23 14.06
N GLY A 301 8.45 1.89 13.20
CA GLY A 301 9.87 1.97 13.53
C GLY A 301 10.36 3.40 13.80
N GLY A 302 9.66 4.41 13.28
CA GLY A 302 9.87 5.82 13.63
C GLY A 302 9.56 6.09 15.10
N LEU A 303 8.37 5.71 15.56
CA LEU A 303 7.95 5.87 16.96
C LEU A 303 8.88 5.11 17.90
N GLU A 304 9.17 3.84 17.60
CA GLU A 304 10.07 3.00 18.41
C GLU A 304 11.46 3.63 18.54
N SER A 305 12.03 4.11 17.43
CA SER A 305 13.36 4.70 17.39
C SER A 305 13.49 6.01 18.18
N THR A 306 12.37 6.71 18.41
CA THR A 306 12.34 7.93 19.26
C THR A 306 12.20 7.62 20.74
N GLY A 307 12.08 6.37 21.16
CA GLY A 307 11.82 5.95 22.54
C GLY A 307 10.33 5.80 22.85
N GLY A 308 9.53 5.49 21.84
CA GLY A 308 8.08 5.33 21.96
C GLY A 308 7.35 6.67 22.16
N ILE A 309 6.13 6.57 22.67
CA ILE A 309 5.30 7.77 22.91
C ILE A 309 5.95 8.75 23.89
N GLU A 310 6.60 8.27 24.92
CA GLU A 310 7.27 9.12 25.90
C GLU A 310 8.39 9.93 25.26
N GLY A 311 9.23 9.30 24.45
CA GLY A 311 10.30 9.98 23.73
C GLY A 311 9.78 10.93 22.66
N LEU A 312 8.70 10.58 21.96
CA LEU A 312 8.05 11.46 21.00
C LEU A 312 7.49 12.73 21.66
N LEU A 313 6.82 12.61 22.81
CA LEU A 313 6.27 13.74 23.55
C LEU A 313 7.34 14.70 24.08
N GLN A 314 8.58 14.24 24.27
CA GLN A 314 9.71 15.10 24.64
C GLN A 314 10.26 15.92 23.44
N ARG A 315 9.87 15.59 22.21
CA ARG A 315 10.28 16.38 21.05
C ARG A 315 9.64 17.76 21.08
N PRO A 316 10.39 18.82 20.76
CA PRO A 316 9.90 20.19 20.81
C PRO A 316 8.62 20.39 19.98
N GLY A 317 7.55 20.85 20.64
CA GLY A 317 6.28 21.17 20.01
C GLY A 317 5.24 20.06 19.99
N ILE A 318 5.61 18.78 20.14
CA ILE A 318 4.64 17.67 20.07
C ILE A 318 3.63 17.73 21.23
N ALA A 319 4.08 17.78 22.47
CA ALA A 319 3.20 17.78 23.65
C ALA A 319 2.23 18.98 23.72
N GLN A 320 2.50 20.06 22.98
CA GLN A 320 1.66 21.25 22.92
C GLN A 320 0.54 21.14 21.87
N THR A 321 0.64 20.23 20.91
CA THR A 321 -0.41 20.01 19.93
C THR A 321 -1.61 19.25 20.52
N ILE A 322 -2.79 19.36 19.89
CA ILE A 322 -3.98 18.57 20.25
C ILE A 322 -3.64 17.06 20.19
N ALA A 323 -2.96 16.63 19.14
CA ALA A 323 -2.51 15.24 19.01
C ALA A 323 -1.60 14.79 20.15
N GLY A 324 -0.63 15.62 20.55
CA GLY A 324 0.29 15.31 21.64
C GLY A 324 -0.41 15.26 23.00
N GLN A 325 -1.33 16.18 23.29
CA GLN A 325 -2.12 16.21 24.53
C GLN A 325 -3.00 14.96 24.67
N ASN A 326 -3.58 14.49 23.58
CA ASN A 326 -4.40 13.29 23.54
C ASN A 326 -3.59 12.01 23.24
N GLN A 327 -2.28 12.13 23.07
CA GLN A 327 -1.37 11.06 22.63
C GLN A 327 -1.87 10.35 21.35
N ARG A 328 -2.63 11.06 20.52
CA ARG A 328 -3.27 10.51 19.33
C ARG A 328 -2.29 10.33 18.18
N ILE A 329 -1.56 9.24 18.27
CA ILE A 329 -0.52 8.85 17.31
C ILE A 329 -0.98 7.56 16.62
N ILE A 330 -1.02 7.59 15.30
CA ILE A 330 -1.35 6.42 14.49
C ILE A 330 -0.05 5.93 13.86
N THR A 331 0.31 4.68 14.12
CA THR A 331 1.50 4.10 13.48
C THR A 331 1.15 3.13 12.37
N ILE A 332 1.90 3.20 11.28
CA ILE A 332 1.79 2.28 10.14
C ILE A 332 3.14 1.55 10.01
N PRO A 333 3.17 0.24 9.75
CA PRO A 333 4.40 -0.49 9.46
C PRO A 333 5.21 0.19 8.36
N ASP A 334 6.53 0.26 8.52
CA ASP A 334 7.42 1.05 7.66
C ASP A 334 7.28 0.71 6.17
N GLY A 335 7.19 -0.59 5.84
CA GLY A 335 7.02 -1.05 4.46
C GLY A 335 5.61 -0.90 3.88
N GLN A 336 4.67 -0.28 4.60
CA GLN A 336 3.27 -0.12 4.17
C GLN A 336 2.83 1.33 4.13
N SER A 337 3.53 2.23 4.81
CA SER A 337 3.07 3.59 5.09
C SER A 337 2.88 4.46 3.84
N LEU A 338 3.87 4.55 2.98
CA LEU A 338 3.85 5.36 1.76
C LEU A 338 4.11 4.49 0.51
N ALA A 339 3.79 3.20 0.61
CA ALA A 339 3.95 2.22 -0.45
C ALA A 339 2.70 2.18 -1.32
N PHE A 340 2.54 3.15 -2.21
CA PHE A 340 1.45 3.15 -3.17
C PHE A 340 1.63 2.04 -4.20
N GLY A 341 0.71 1.08 -4.21
CA GLY A 341 0.77 -0.11 -5.04
C GLY A 341 -0.41 -1.05 -4.77
N PRO A 342 -0.24 -2.35 -4.96
CA PRO A 342 -1.34 -3.30 -4.90
C PRO A 342 -2.08 -3.39 -3.55
N LEU A 343 -1.46 -2.96 -2.44
CA LEU A 343 -2.07 -2.99 -1.10
C LEU A 343 -2.59 -1.61 -0.63
N THR A 344 -2.65 -0.61 -1.51
CA THR A 344 -3.06 0.76 -1.15
C THR A 344 -4.47 0.79 -0.54
N GLY A 345 -5.45 0.09 -1.12
CA GLY A 345 -6.80 0.01 -0.57
C GLY A 345 -6.81 -0.52 0.87
N GLN A 346 -6.11 -1.63 1.13
CA GLN A 346 -5.99 -2.19 2.47
C GLN A 346 -5.32 -1.22 3.45
N THR A 347 -4.28 -0.51 3.01
CA THR A 347 -3.61 0.52 3.83
C THR A 347 -4.60 1.60 4.26
N LEU A 348 -5.44 2.08 3.34
CA LEU A 348 -6.45 3.09 3.63
C LEU A 348 -7.51 2.57 4.62
N ILE A 349 -8.00 1.34 4.45
CA ILE A 349 -8.98 0.73 5.37
C ILE A 349 -8.42 0.61 6.78
N GLU A 350 -7.23 0.06 6.94
CA GLU A 350 -6.63 -0.14 8.25
C GLU A 350 -6.29 1.20 8.94
N LEU A 351 -5.85 2.19 8.15
CA LEU A 351 -5.64 3.54 8.65
C LEU A 351 -6.94 4.21 9.08
N ALA A 352 -8.02 4.05 8.30
CA ALA A 352 -9.34 4.58 8.65
C ALA A 352 -9.89 3.93 9.94
N LYS A 353 -9.69 2.62 10.13
CA LYS A 353 -10.01 1.94 11.40
C LYS A 353 -9.27 2.59 12.57
N ALA A 354 -7.96 2.77 12.41
CA ALA A 354 -7.14 3.38 13.46
C ALA A 354 -7.55 4.83 13.76
N LEU A 355 -8.04 5.58 12.78
CA LEU A 355 -8.47 6.97 12.96
C LEU A 355 -9.89 7.08 13.53
N TYR A 356 -10.83 6.22 13.13
CA TYR A 356 -12.26 6.45 13.32
C TYR A 356 -12.96 5.38 14.14
N ALA A 357 -12.48 4.12 14.12
CA ALA A 357 -13.16 3.05 14.83
C ALA A 357 -12.92 3.15 16.36
N PRO A 358 -13.94 2.92 17.20
CA PRO A 358 -13.73 2.77 18.64
C PRO A 358 -12.85 1.55 18.91
N ASP A 359 -12.19 1.53 20.08
CA ASP A 359 -11.46 0.33 20.49
C ASP A 359 -12.44 -0.85 20.53
N GLN A 360 -12.10 -1.93 19.86
CA GLN A 360 -12.83 -3.17 20.05
C GLN A 360 -12.46 -3.68 21.45
N ALA A 361 -13.46 -3.68 22.35
CA ALA A 361 -13.32 -4.13 23.72
C ALA A 361 -13.02 -5.64 23.82
#